data_88bd681c6eceef887f2bf0351fa4e3b8
#
_entry.id   88bd681c6eceef887f2bf0351fa4e3b8
#
_cell.length_a   1.000
_cell.length_b   1.000
_cell.length_c   1.000
_cell.angle_alpha   90.00
_cell.angle_beta   90.00
_cell.angle_gamma   90.00
#
_symmetry.space_group_name_H-M   'P 1'
#
loop_
_entity.id
_entity.type
_entity.pdbx_description
1 polymer ?
#
loop_
_entity_poly.entity_id
_entity_poly.type
_entity_poly.pdbx_seq_one_letter_code
_entity_poly.pdbx_strand_id
1 'polypeptide(L)'
;MKNTIIIMLTALLWISCSDDEKVNIKPVAAFKTSEVTIEEGQHVAFTDLSFDEDGQVTKWAWDFGNGVSSEEQSPTVEYTTAGEYTVNLSVWDNLGVQNANTFSKTITVKEKSTADMAPEIVWEFQTPCGFQDVSPAIDDNGNVFVGCDANNARGGQNIWVINGGIEVWHYSSGDVIRSSAAIADNGTAYIGSYDKNLYAFAAHSSDPLGKFDLGATAKFSCPAIDKDGTVYFSANRKLFAIHAAPGMTEKWNVDCEGVTQSTPVIGNDAVYMCSNSGKLYALAKTDGAKKWTLEYGKTCT
;
A
#
# COMPACT_ATOMS: atom_id res chain seq x y z
N MET A 1 78.98 33.08 84.71
CA MET A 1 78.16 33.48 83.62
C MET A 1 78.33 32.45 82.52
N LYS A 2 77.40 31.49 82.35
CA LYS A 2 77.48 30.45 81.36
C LYS A 2 76.30 30.58 80.43
N ASN A 3 76.59 30.96 79.19
CA ASN A 3 75.57 30.99 78.15
C ASN A 3 75.34 29.60 77.61
N THR A 4 74.13 29.11 77.74
CA THR A 4 73.68 27.86 77.11
C THR A 4 72.94 28.22 75.82
N ILE A 5 73.51 27.77 74.69
CA ILE A 5 72.89 27.86 73.38
C ILE A 5 72.01 26.62 73.18
N ILE A 6 70.69 26.83 73.04
CA ILE A 6 69.75 25.79 72.67
C ILE A 6 69.62 25.78 71.13
N ILE A 7 70.11 24.69 70.51
CA ILE A 7 69.92 24.44 69.08
C ILE A 7 68.56 23.74 68.91
N MET A 8 67.59 24.48 68.31
CA MET A 8 66.30 23.88 67.98
C MET A 8 66.39 23.23 66.60
N LEU A 9 66.31 21.88 66.59
CA LEU A 9 66.35 21.07 65.40
C LEU A 9 64.95 20.95 64.88
N THR A 10 64.60 21.73 63.82
CA THR A 10 63.34 21.60 63.11
C THR A 10 63.39 20.44 62.13
N ALA A 11 62.74 19.33 62.46
CA ALA A 11 62.50 18.23 61.54
C ALA A 11 61.45 18.65 60.53
N LEU A 12 61.82 18.87 59.27
CA LEU A 12 60.91 18.93 58.17
C LEU A 12 60.41 17.52 57.88
N LEU A 13 59.14 17.27 58.23
CA LEU A 13 58.39 16.12 57.70
C LEU A 13 58.03 16.42 56.24
N TRP A 14 58.65 15.75 55.29
CA TRP A 14 58.18 15.64 53.93
C TRP A 14 57.01 14.66 53.95
N ILE A 15 55.74 15.19 53.85
CA ILE A 15 54.60 14.39 53.50
C ILE A 15 54.71 14.19 52.00
N SER A 16 55.20 13.05 51.57
CA SER A 16 55.06 12.58 50.21
C SER A 16 53.58 12.24 50.01
N CYS A 17 52.81 13.17 49.41
CA CYS A 17 51.55 12.85 48.85
C CYS A 17 51.83 12.05 47.57
N SER A 18 51.78 10.74 47.63
CA SER A 18 51.67 9.93 46.44
C SER A 18 50.25 10.16 45.93
N ASP A 19 50.13 10.96 44.91
CA ASP A 19 48.96 10.90 44.07
C ASP A 19 48.94 9.50 43.48
N ASP A 20 48.22 8.59 44.13
CA ASP A 20 47.82 7.36 43.50
C ASP A 20 46.94 7.75 42.34
N GLU A 21 47.51 7.84 41.13
CA GLU A 21 46.74 7.94 39.91
C GLU A 21 45.72 6.78 39.93
N LYS A 22 44.44 7.08 40.17
CA LYS A 22 43.40 6.09 40.04
C LYS A 22 43.46 5.53 38.65
N VAL A 23 43.84 4.30 38.52
CA VAL A 23 43.83 3.59 37.23
C VAL A 23 42.37 3.46 36.81
N ASN A 24 42.03 4.05 35.66
CA ASN A 24 40.69 3.95 35.09
C ASN A 24 40.32 2.49 34.87
N ILE A 25 39.18 2.09 35.38
CA ILE A 25 38.56 0.79 35.13
C ILE A 25 37.75 0.89 33.86
N LYS A 26 37.97 -0.03 32.91
CA LYS A 26 37.24 -0.03 31.65
C LYS A 26 35.79 -0.38 31.87
N PRO A 27 34.85 0.24 31.12
CA PRO A 27 33.46 -0.10 31.22
C PRO A 27 33.17 -1.54 30.79
N VAL A 28 32.07 -2.09 31.26
CA VAL A 28 31.59 -3.43 30.94
C VAL A 28 30.35 -3.31 30.08
N ALA A 29 30.40 -3.81 28.82
CA ALA A 29 29.25 -3.87 27.95
C ALA A 29 28.33 -5.02 28.38
N ALA A 30 27.04 -4.73 28.47
CA ALA A 30 25.95 -5.69 28.70
C ALA A 30 24.62 -5.18 28.16
N PHE A 31 23.78 -6.06 27.71
CA PHE A 31 22.43 -5.71 27.27
C PHE A 31 21.44 -6.88 27.41
N LYS A 32 20.16 -6.55 27.40
CA LYS A 32 19.08 -7.51 27.23
C LYS A 32 18.27 -7.18 25.97
N THR A 33 17.57 -8.17 25.45
CA THR A 33 16.68 -8.07 24.30
C THR A 33 15.24 -8.36 24.72
N SER A 34 14.26 -7.77 24.04
CA SER A 34 12.85 -8.12 24.25
C SER A 34 12.61 -9.59 23.93
N GLU A 35 13.20 -10.09 22.84
CA GLU A 35 13.12 -11.47 22.38
C GLU A 35 14.43 -11.90 21.73
N VAL A 36 14.66 -13.20 21.59
CA VAL A 36 15.81 -13.79 20.90
C VAL A 36 15.40 -14.62 19.70
N THR A 37 14.09 -14.90 19.55
CA THR A 37 13.52 -15.60 18.40
C THR A 37 12.29 -14.82 17.94
N ILE A 38 12.30 -14.38 16.71
CA ILE A 38 11.27 -13.57 16.08
C ILE A 38 10.99 -14.11 14.67
N GLU A 39 9.99 -13.53 13.98
CA GLU A 39 9.70 -13.76 12.56
C GLU A 39 10.16 -12.55 11.72
N GLU A 40 10.32 -12.77 10.41
CA GLU A 40 10.63 -11.70 9.45
C GLU A 40 9.66 -10.52 9.58
N GLY A 41 10.23 -9.29 9.55
CA GLY A 41 9.49 -8.04 9.70
C GLY A 41 9.18 -7.64 11.14
N GLN A 42 9.56 -8.44 12.14
CA GLN A 42 9.38 -8.06 13.55
C GLN A 42 10.57 -7.25 14.08
N HIS A 43 10.32 -6.52 15.16
CA HIS A 43 11.26 -5.64 15.81
C HIS A 43 11.78 -6.24 17.11
N VAL A 44 13.07 -6.07 17.39
CA VAL A 44 13.71 -6.40 18.67
C VAL A 44 14.13 -5.10 19.36
N ALA A 45 13.67 -4.90 20.58
CA ALA A 45 14.13 -3.81 21.43
C ALA A 45 15.35 -4.27 22.25
N PHE A 46 16.41 -3.48 22.22
CA PHE A 46 17.63 -3.68 22.99
C PHE A 46 17.65 -2.71 24.17
N THR A 47 17.91 -3.21 25.36
CA THR A 47 18.04 -2.37 26.56
C THR A 47 19.47 -2.46 27.03
N ASP A 48 20.15 -1.33 27.11
CA ASP A 48 21.49 -1.22 27.67
C ASP A 48 21.49 -1.56 29.16
N LEU A 49 22.45 -2.36 29.57
CA LEU A 49 22.77 -2.74 30.96
C LEU A 49 24.25 -2.54 31.23
N SER A 50 24.97 -1.83 30.37
CA SER A 50 26.39 -1.55 30.54
C SER A 50 26.63 -0.67 31.76
N PHE A 51 27.78 -0.87 32.40
CA PHE A 51 28.16 -0.08 33.56
C PHE A 51 29.66 0.18 33.58
N ASP A 52 30.05 1.17 34.34
CA ASP A 52 31.42 1.54 34.65
C ASP A 52 31.56 1.68 36.16
N GLU A 53 32.57 1.00 36.74
CA GLU A 53 32.71 0.90 38.19
C GLU A 53 33.24 2.21 38.83
N ASP A 54 34.06 2.96 38.12
CA ASP A 54 34.69 4.19 38.62
C ASP A 54 34.31 5.45 37.81
N GLY A 55 33.36 5.30 36.80
CA GLY A 55 32.94 6.38 35.94
C GLY A 55 31.47 6.24 35.42
N GLN A 56 31.27 6.60 34.18
CA GLN A 56 29.96 6.51 33.49
C GLN A 56 30.16 6.08 32.04
N VAL A 57 29.26 5.24 31.53
CA VAL A 57 29.17 4.95 30.10
C VAL A 57 28.52 6.17 29.39
N THR A 58 29.23 6.68 28.40
CA THR A 58 28.81 7.90 27.68
C THR A 58 28.59 7.72 26.20
N LYS A 59 29.03 6.57 25.62
CA LYS A 59 28.89 6.28 24.20
C LYS A 59 28.61 4.81 23.97
N TRP A 60 27.74 4.51 22.98
CA TRP A 60 27.37 3.18 22.54
C TRP A 60 27.65 3.03 21.05
N ALA A 61 27.98 1.84 20.61
CA ALA A 61 28.02 1.45 19.20
C ALA A 61 27.52 0.01 19.07
N TRP A 62 26.41 -0.12 18.41
CA TRP A 62 25.74 -1.38 18.15
C TRP A 62 26.01 -1.84 16.72
N ASP A 63 26.29 -3.12 16.58
CA ASP A 63 26.24 -3.86 15.32
C ASP A 63 25.23 -4.99 15.48
N PHE A 64 24.16 -4.95 14.69
CA PHE A 64 23.06 -5.91 14.79
C PHE A 64 23.23 -7.13 13.90
N GLY A 65 24.36 -7.23 13.17
CA GLY A 65 24.69 -8.37 12.30
C GLY A 65 23.89 -8.41 10.99
N ASN A 66 22.90 -7.53 10.81
CA ASN A 66 22.07 -7.42 9.60
C ASN A 66 22.49 -6.25 8.68
N GLY A 67 23.66 -5.66 8.91
CA GLY A 67 24.16 -4.48 8.20
C GLY A 67 23.64 -3.15 8.75
N VAL A 68 22.81 -3.17 9.78
CA VAL A 68 22.34 -1.98 10.49
C VAL A 68 23.20 -1.76 11.73
N SER A 69 23.45 -0.50 12.09
CA SER A 69 24.16 -0.08 13.30
C SER A 69 23.43 1.07 14.00
N SER A 70 23.69 1.30 15.29
CA SER A 70 23.13 2.43 16.05
C SER A 70 24.11 2.94 17.10
N GLU A 71 24.02 4.23 17.45
CA GLU A 71 24.72 4.84 18.57
C GLU A 71 23.78 5.18 19.74
N GLU A 72 22.49 4.87 19.63
CA GLU A 72 21.51 5.07 20.69
C GLU A 72 21.80 4.15 21.88
N GLN A 73 21.49 4.61 23.09
CA GLN A 73 21.70 3.80 24.30
C GLN A 73 20.86 2.51 24.29
N SER A 74 19.60 2.60 23.86
CA SER A 74 18.65 1.47 23.87
C SER A 74 17.81 1.45 22.58
N PRO A 75 18.37 0.99 21.46
CA PRO A 75 17.72 1.02 20.16
C PRO A 75 16.67 -0.08 19.98
N THR A 76 15.84 0.11 18.93
CA THR A 76 14.94 -0.93 18.43
C THR A 76 15.23 -1.15 16.95
N VAL A 77 15.34 -2.42 16.53
CA VAL A 77 15.76 -2.80 15.16
C VAL A 77 14.80 -3.82 14.58
N GLU A 78 14.44 -3.61 13.31
CA GLU A 78 13.67 -4.54 12.49
C GLU A 78 14.60 -5.54 11.79
N TYR A 79 14.19 -6.82 11.74
CA TYR A 79 14.86 -7.87 10.98
C TYR A 79 13.93 -8.36 9.86
N THR A 80 14.26 -8.03 8.63
CA THR A 80 13.41 -8.27 7.44
C THR A 80 13.67 -9.59 6.72
N THR A 81 14.73 -10.33 7.11
CA THR A 81 15.12 -11.57 6.43
C THR A 81 15.41 -12.64 7.48
N ALA A 82 14.98 -13.88 7.20
CA ALA A 82 15.26 -15.03 8.07
C ALA A 82 16.77 -15.31 8.15
N GLY A 83 17.23 -15.70 9.34
CA GLY A 83 18.63 -15.99 9.57
C GLY A 83 19.02 -15.90 11.06
N GLU A 84 20.28 -16.14 11.33
CA GLU A 84 20.88 -15.93 12.66
C GLU A 84 21.78 -14.70 12.61
N TYR A 85 21.53 -13.75 13.50
CA TYR A 85 22.22 -12.48 13.57
C TYR A 85 22.93 -12.34 14.91
N THR A 86 24.24 -12.14 14.86
CA THR A 86 25.01 -11.88 16.07
C THR A 86 25.07 -10.38 16.33
N VAL A 87 24.48 -9.96 17.44
CA VAL A 87 24.47 -8.57 17.88
C VAL A 87 25.63 -8.32 18.82
N ASN A 88 26.41 -7.28 18.56
CA ASN A 88 27.56 -6.84 19.35
C ASN A 88 27.34 -5.43 19.89
N LEU A 89 27.78 -5.18 21.12
CA LEU A 89 27.77 -3.86 21.71
C LEU A 89 29.20 -3.48 22.16
N SER A 90 29.63 -2.30 21.73
CA SER A 90 30.81 -1.60 22.26
C SER A 90 30.34 -0.35 23.00
N VAL A 91 30.97 -0.08 24.15
CA VAL A 91 30.69 1.09 24.95
C VAL A 91 31.99 1.80 25.38
N TRP A 92 31.90 3.11 25.64
CA TRP A 92 33.03 3.93 26.11
C TRP A 92 32.59 4.68 27.36
N ASP A 93 33.57 4.83 28.25
CA ASP A 93 33.43 5.62 29.46
C ASP A 93 33.54 7.15 29.21
N ASN A 94 33.44 7.93 30.27
CA ASN A 94 33.58 9.39 30.24
C ASN A 94 35.02 9.86 29.99
N LEU A 95 35.98 8.97 30.00
CA LEU A 95 37.39 9.24 29.64
C LEU A 95 37.71 8.79 28.21
N GLY A 96 36.73 8.22 27.49
CA GLY A 96 36.85 7.76 26.11
C GLY A 96 37.52 6.39 25.99
N VAL A 97 37.57 5.61 27.04
CA VAL A 97 38.14 4.26 27.01
C VAL A 97 37.06 3.23 26.71
N GLN A 98 37.33 2.37 25.74
CA GLN A 98 36.40 1.33 25.30
C GLN A 98 36.40 0.11 26.24
N ASN A 99 35.25 -0.55 26.38
CA ASN A 99 35.09 -1.79 27.10
C ASN A 99 36.10 -2.87 26.66
N ALA A 100 36.51 -3.71 27.62
CA ALA A 100 37.44 -4.80 27.36
C ALA A 100 36.74 -6.14 27.01
N ASN A 101 35.46 -6.30 27.42
CA ASN A 101 34.71 -7.53 27.21
C ASN A 101 34.07 -7.55 25.82
N THR A 102 33.89 -8.75 25.25
CA THR A 102 33.01 -8.96 24.10
C THR A 102 31.70 -9.47 24.65
N PHE A 103 30.65 -8.69 24.45
CA PHE A 103 29.29 -9.11 24.82
C PHE A 103 28.44 -9.19 23.57
N SER A 104 27.97 -10.39 23.23
CA SER A 104 27.15 -10.63 22.05
C SER A 104 25.95 -11.52 22.39
N LYS A 105 24.90 -11.39 21.60
CA LYS A 105 23.73 -12.28 21.61
C LYS A 105 23.34 -12.62 20.19
N THR A 106 22.82 -13.82 19.99
CA THR A 106 22.25 -14.22 18.71
C THR A 106 20.75 -13.98 18.72
N ILE A 107 20.25 -13.33 17.67
CA ILE A 107 18.84 -13.22 17.35
C ILE A 107 18.55 -14.19 16.21
N THR A 108 17.61 -15.10 16.42
CA THR A 108 17.13 -16.04 15.40
C THR A 108 15.87 -15.48 14.77
N VAL A 109 15.92 -15.18 13.48
CA VAL A 109 14.77 -14.72 12.69
C VAL A 109 14.29 -15.89 11.87
N LYS A 110 13.06 -16.31 12.08
CA LYS A 110 12.41 -17.38 11.33
C LYS A 110 11.72 -16.79 10.10
N GLU A 111 11.61 -17.59 9.05
CA GLU A 111 10.72 -17.26 7.94
C GLU A 111 9.30 -17.00 8.48
N LYS A 112 8.65 -15.98 7.94
CA LYS A 112 7.26 -15.70 8.27
C LYS A 112 6.40 -16.89 7.87
N SER A 113 5.64 -17.43 8.82
CA SER A 113 4.80 -18.58 8.56
C SER A 113 3.81 -18.27 7.41
N THR A 114 3.79 -19.13 6.38
CA THR A 114 2.79 -19.02 5.31
C THR A 114 1.36 -19.23 5.82
N ALA A 115 1.21 -19.82 7.00
CA ALA A 115 -0.08 -19.94 7.67
C ALA A 115 -0.62 -18.58 8.12
N ASP A 116 0.27 -17.64 8.49
CA ASP A 116 -0.09 -16.26 8.82
C ASP A 116 -0.34 -15.39 7.57
N MET A 117 0.01 -15.90 6.38
CA MET A 117 -0.30 -15.27 5.09
C MET A 117 -1.59 -15.81 4.46
N ALA A 118 -2.33 -16.68 5.16
CA ALA A 118 -3.66 -17.08 4.70
C ALA A 118 -4.52 -15.80 4.57
N PRO A 119 -5.20 -15.61 3.42
CA PRO A 119 -6.03 -14.43 3.24
C PRO A 119 -7.10 -14.43 4.33
N GLU A 120 -7.12 -13.36 5.11
CA GLU A 120 -8.16 -13.13 6.09
C GLU A 120 -9.37 -12.49 5.40
N ILE A 121 -10.56 -13.02 5.65
CA ILE A 121 -11.80 -12.37 5.22
C ILE A 121 -12.02 -11.18 6.17
N VAL A 122 -11.70 -9.97 5.67
CA VAL A 122 -11.86 -8.73 6.45
C VAL A 122 -13.34 -8.39 6.63
N TRP A 123 -14.15 -8.63 5.61
CA TRP A 123 -15.61 -8.48 5.65
C TRP A 123 -16.27 -9.23 4.49
N GLU A 124 -17.52 -9.56 4.66
CA GLU A 124 -18.41 -10.15 3.66
C GLU A 124 -19.66 -9.31 3.52
N PHE A 125 -20.20 -9.23 2.31
CA PHE A 125 -21.48 -8.60 2.04
C PHE A 125 -22.31 -9.50 1.11
N GLN A 126 -23.53 -9.78 1.49
CA GLN A 126 -24.44 -10.60 0.69
C GLN A 126 -25.47 -9.72 -0.02
N THR A 127 -25.52 -9.83 -1.33
CA THR A 127 -26.58 -9.25 -2.15
C THR A 127 -27.68 -10.27 -2.43
N PRO A 128 -28.92 -9.86 -2.69
CA PRO A 128 -30.02 -10.77 -3.08
C PRO A 128 -29.84 -11.35 -4.49
N CYS A 129 -28.77 -11.02 -5.21
CA CYS A 129 -28.49 -11.40 -6.58
C CYS A 129 -27.09 -11.98 -6.75
N GLY A 130 -26.92 -12.86 -7.75
CA GLY A 130 -25.61 -13.40 -8.11
C GLY A 130 -24.78 -12.40 -8.90
N PHE A 131 -23.47 -12.50 -8.79
CA PHE A 131 -22.52 -11.77 -9.63
C PHE A 131 -22.16 -12.63 -10.84
N GLN A 132 -22.29 -12.08 -12.04
CA GLN A 132 -21.91 -12.76 -13.27
C GLN A 132 -21.17 -11.79 -14.18
N ASP A 133 -19.96 -12.15 -14.55
CA ASP A 133 -19.11 -11.43 -15.50
C ASP A 133 -18.81 -9.96 -15.11
N VAL A 134 -18.85 -9.63 -13.81
CA VAL A 134 -18.56 -8.30 -13.28
C VAL A 134 -17.36 -8.34 -12.35
N SER A 135 -16.56 -7.28 -12.38
CA SER A 135 -15.51 -7.00 -11.39
C SER A 135 -15.93 -5.81 -10.54
N PRO A 136 -15.71 -5.84 -9.22
CA PRO A 136 -15.90 -4.67 -8.39
C PRO A 136 -14.89 -3.58 -8.76
N ALA A 137 -15.29 -2.30 -8.58
CA ALA A 137 -14.40 -1.15 -8.65
C ALA A 137 -14.40 -0.44 -7.30
N ILE A 138 -13.27 0.12 -6.90
CA ILE A 138 -13.12 0.80 -5.61
C ILE A 138 -12.69 2.24 -5.83
N ASP A 139 -13.29 3.20 -5.11
CA ASP A 139 -12.87 4.59 -5.09
C ASP A 139 -11.84 4.88 -3.98
N ASP A 140 -11.29 6.09 -3.97
CA ASP A 140 -10.28 6.53 -3.01
C ASP A 140 -10.78 6.57 -1.54
N ASN A 141 -12.10 6.50 -1.34
CA ASN A 141 -12.74 6.47 -0.01
C ASN A 141 -13.06 5.06 0.47
N GLY A 142 -12.72 4.03 -0.33
CA GLY A 142 -13.00 2.63 -0.02
C GLY A 142 -14.42 2.18 -0.36
N ASN A 143 -15.18 2.96 -1.14
CA ASN A 143 -16.48 2.54 -1.62
C ASN A 143 -16.32 1.56 -2.78
N VAL A 144 -16.91 0.38 -2.65
CA VAL A 144 -16.87 -0.70 -3.64
C VAL A 144 -18.17 -0.66 -4.45
N PHE A 145 -18.03 -0.39 -5.73
CA PHE A 145 -19.13 -0.42 -6.70
C PHE A 145 -19.20 -1.78 -7.36
N VAL A 146 -20.36 -2.40 -7.34
CA VAL A 146 -20.56 -3.71 -7.97
C VAL A 146 -21.95 -3.81 -8.59
N GLY A 147 -22.00 -4.37 -9.81
CA GLY A 147 -23.25 -4.73 -10.48
C GLY A 147 -23.61 -6.19 -10.20
N CYS A 148 -24.86 -6.57 -10.32
CA CYS A 148 -25.29 -7.94 -10.21
C CYS A 148 -26.41 -8.34 -11.20
N ASP A 149 -26.62 -9.65 -11.34
CA ASP A 149 -27.56 -10.24 -12.30
C ASP A 149 -28.98 -10.29 -11.74
N ALA A 150 -29.51 -9.13 -11.31
CA ALA A 150 -30.89 -8.95 -10.92
C ALA A 150 -31.64 -8.08 -11.92
N ASN A 151 -32.85 -8.45 -12.22
CA ASN A 151 -33.78 -7.66 -13.00
C ASN A 151 -35.07 -7.41 -12.17
N ASN A 152 -35.99 -6.59 -12.71
CA ASN A 152 -37.23 -6.27 -12.01
C ASN A 152 -38.06 -7.51 -11.59
N ALA A 153 -37.92 -8.63 -12.32
CA ALA A 153 -38.57 -9.90 -11.96
C ALA A 153 -37.91 -10.61 -10.79
N ARG A 154 -36.68 -10.23 -10.41
CA ARG A 154 -35.86 -10.81 -9.34
C ARG A 154 -35.57 -9.84 -8.20
N GLY A 155 -36.34 -8.77 -8.06
CA GLY A 155 -36.16 -7.78 -6.98
C GLY A 155 -35.49 -6.47 -7.40
N GLY A 156 -34.98 -6.37 -8.63
CA GLY A 156 -34.62 -5.09 -9.27
C GLY A 156 -33.36 -4.36 -8.80
N GLN A 157 -32.87 -4.67 -7.62
CA GLN A 157 -31.67 -4.01 -7.06
C GLN A 157 -30.42 -4.66 -7.66
N ASN A 158 -29.71 -3.95 -8.51
CA ASN A 158 -28.65 -4.54 -9.31
C ASN A 158 -27.36 -3.69 -9.40
N ILE A 159 -27.33 -2.50 -8.79
CA ILE A 159 -26.11 -1.71 -8.56
C ILE A 159 -25.99 -1.47 -7.06
N TRP A 160 -24.86 -1.86 -6.49
CA TRP A 160 -24.60 -1.78 -5.05
C TRP A 160 -23.34 -0.98 -4.80
N VAL A 161 -23.37 -0.16 -3.76
CA VAL A 161 -22.17 0.49 -3.21
C VAL A 161 -22.03 0.08 -1.75
N ILE A 162 -20.86 -0.43 -1.41
CA ILE A 162 -20.53 -1.07 -0.15
C ILE A 162 -19.25 -0.44 0.39
N ASN A 163 -19.21 -0.17 1.69
CA ASN A 163 -17.98 0.28 2.34
C ASN A 163 -17.81 -0.48 3.66
N GLY A 164 -16.65 -1.10 3.88
CA GLY A 164 -16.36 -1.85 5.09
C GLY A 164 -17.35 -2.98 5.39
N GLY A 165 -17.94 -3.61 4.36
CA GLY A 165 -18.94 -4.67 4.51
C GLY A 165 -20.36 -4.16 4.80
N ILE A 166 -20.60 -2.86 4.76
CA ILE A 166 -21.92 -2.25 5.00
C ILE A 166 -22.41 -1.61 3.69
N GLU A 167 -23.69 -1.81 3.41
CA GLU A 167 -24.34 -1.13 2.31
C GLU A 167 -24.33 0.40 2.52
N VAL A 168 -23.83 1.13 1.53
CA VAL A 168 -23.95 2.59 1.47
C VAL A 168 -25.26 2.95 0.78
N TRP A 169 -25.52 2.35 -0.38
CA TRP A 169 -26.77 2.46 -1.13
C TRP A 169 -26.86 1.40 -2.23
N HIS A 170 -28.04 1.24 -2.80
CA HIS A 170 -28.27 0.46 -4.01
C HIS A 170 -29.18 1.22 -4.99
N TYR A 171 -29.14 0.79 -6.26
CA TYR A 171 -29.99 1.32 -7.33
C TYR A 171 -30.58 0.18 -8.15
N SER A 172 -31.79 0.39 -8.67
CA SER A 172 -32.45 -0.54 -9.58
C SER A 172 -32.45 0.03 -10.99
N SER A 173 -31.53 -0.45 -11.84
CA SER A 173 -31.65 -0.24 -13.28
C SER A 173 -32.78 -1.09 -13.85
N GLY A 174 -33.14 -0.86 -15.09
CA GLY A 174 -34.27 -1.57 -15.74
C GLY A 174 -34.00 -3.06 -16.01
N ASP A 175 -32.73 -3.51 -15.99
CA ASP A 175 -32.29 -4.88 -16.31
C ASP A 175 -30.94 -5.19 -15.64
N VAL A 176 -30.43 -6.41 -15.82
CA VAL A 176 -29.20 -6.92 -15.20
C VAL A 176 -27.98 -6.08 -15.52
N ILE A 177 -27.00 -6.11 -14.60
CA ILE A 177 -25.68 -5.52 -14.78
C ILE A 177 -24.66 -6.64 -15.01
N ARG A 178 -24.00 -6.62 -16.16
CA ARG A 178 -22.85 -7.46 -16.50
C ARG A 178 -21.67 -6.64 -17.03
N SER A 179 -21.69 -5.35 -16.75
CA SER A 179 -20.61 -4.41 -17.01
C SER A 179 -19.95 -4.10 -15.67
N SER A 180 -18.62 -4.16 -15.62
CA SER A 180 -17.90 -3.65 -14.47
C SER A 180 -17.96 -2.13 -14.42
N ALA A 181 -17.94 -1.54 -13.23
CA ALA A 181 -17.90 -0.10 -13.08
C ALA A 181 -16.48 0.43 -13.40
N ALA A 182 -16.43 1.69 -13.87
CA ALA A 182 -15.20 2.48 -13.92
C ALA A 182 -15.39 3.78 -13.13
N ILE A 183 -14.36 4.19 -12.40
CA ILE A 183 -14.40 5.35 -11.51
C ILE A 183 -13.47 6.42 -12.07
N ALA A 184 -13.99 7.64 -12.27
CA ALA A 184 -13.22 8.79 -12.68
C ALA A 184 -12.45 9.41 -11.49
N ASP A 185 -11.42 10.21 -11.77
CA ASP A 185 -10.61 10.91 -10.76
C ASP A 185 -11.43 11.78 -9.80
N ASN A 186 -12.61 12.24 -10.23
CA ASN A 186 -13.56 13.02 -9.39
C ASN A 186 -14.51 12.15 -8.55
N GLY A 187 -14.32 10.82 -8.53
CA GLY A 187 -15.14 9.86 -7.80
C GLY A 187 -16.46 9.48 -8.49
N THR A 188 -16.73 9.95 -9.72
CA THR A 188 -17.92 9.53 -10.47
C THR A 188 -17.74 8.11 -11.01
N ALA A 189 -18.66 7.21 -10.65
CA ALA A 189 -18.69 5.84 -11.16
C ALA A 189 -19.61 5.72 -12.39
N TYR A 190 -19.12 5.06 -13.44
CA TYR A 190 -19.88 4.77 -14.65
C TYR A 190 -20.11 3.26 -14.77
N ILE A 191 -21.34 2.84 -15.06
CA ILE A 191 -21.70 1.42 -15.16
C ILE A 191 -22.78 1.21 -16.24
N GLY A 192 -22.59 0.21 -17.08
CA GLY A 192 -23.53 -0.13 -18.15
C GLY A 192 -24.56 -1.16 -17.70
N SER A 193 -25.79 -1.04 -18.19
CA SER A 193 -26.90 -1.96 -17.93
C SER A 193 -27.46 -2.60 -19.21
N TYR A 194 -28.04 -3.76 -19.07
CA TYR A 194 -28.81 -4.40 -20.17
C TYR A 194 -30.07 -3.65 -20.52
N ASP A 195 -30.53 -2.72 -19.69
CA ASP A 195 -31.62 -1.80 -20.00
C ASP A 195 -31.26 -0.75 -21.06
N LYS A 196 -30.08 -0.88 -21.68
CA LYS A 196 -29.52 -0.05 -22.75
C LYS A 196 -28.96 1.29 -22.30
N ASN A 197 -28.80 1.52 -21.02
CA ASN A 197 -28.22 2.75 -20.50
C ASN A 197 -26.84 2.56 -19.94
N LEU A 198 -26.01 3.59 -20.09
CA LEU A 198 -24.81 3.85 -19.26
C LEU A 198 -25.22 4.84 -18.17
N TYR A 199 -25.02 4.46 -16.92
CA TYR A 199 -25.32 5.29 -15.76
C TYR A 199 -24.05 5.91 -15.18
N ALA A 200 -24.22 7.08 -14.57
CA ALA A 200 -23.17 7.75 -13.79
C ALA A 200 -23.71 8.06 -12.38
N PHE A 201 -22.93 7.71 -11.34
CA PHE A 201 -23.29 7.91 -9.94
C PHE A 201 -22.17 8.60 -9.17
N ALA A 202 -22.56 9.42 -8.18
CA ALA A 202 -21.63 9.81 -7.11
C ALA A 202 -21.55 8.69 -6.04
N ALA A 203 -20.41 8.56 -5.37
CA ALA A 203 -20.20 7.50 -4.38
C ALA A 203 -21.21 7.52 -3.19
N HIS A 204 -21.79 8.66 -2.91
CA HIS A 204 -22.65 8.89 -1.74
C HIS A 204 -24.15 9.07 -2.09
N SER A 205 -24.55 8.79 -3.33
CA SER A 205 -25.93 8.98 -3.77
C SER A 205 -26.38 7.88 -4.72
N SER A 206 -27.54 7.30 -4.46
CA SER A 206 -28.22 6.38 -5.37
C SER A 206 -28.93 7.08 -6.52
N ASP A 207 -29.07 8.41 -6.48
CA ASP A 207 -29.62 9.16 -7.61
C ASP A 207 -28.56 9.29 -8.70
N PRO A 208 -28.82 8.84 -9.94
CA PRO A 208 -27.87 9.00 -11.03
C PRO A 208 -27.57 10.46 -11.31
N LEU A 209 -26.28 10.81 -11.40
CA LEU A 209 -25.83 12.12 -11.90
C LEU A 209 -26.22 12.33 -13.37
N GLY A 210 -26.36 11.21 -14.10
CA GLY A 210 -26.76 11.19 -15.49
C GLY A 210 -26.91 9.78 -16.02
N LYS A 211 -27.57 9.67 -17.16
CA LYS A 211 -27.64 8.44 -17.93
C LYS A 211 -27.60 8.76 -19.44
N PHE A 212 -27.01 7.82 -20.17
CA PHE A 212 -26.93 7.91 -21.64
C PHE A 212 -27.54 6.67 -22.26
N ASP A 213 -28.47 6.87 -23.21
CA ASP A 213 -29.11 5.78 -23.97
C ASP A 213 -28.13 5.28 -25.05
N LEU A 214 -27.65 4.06 -24.89
CA LEU A 214 -26.77 3.38 -25.84
C LEU A 214 -27.52 2.80 -27.05
N GLY A 215 -28.86 2.77 -27.00
CA GLY A 215 -29.71 2.12 -28.02
C GLY A 215 -29.56 0.60 -28.09
N ALA A 216 -28.68 0.00 -27.29
CA ALA A 216 -28.40 -1.42 -27.24
C ALA A 216 -27.89 -1.85 -25.85
N THR A 217 -28.07 -3.13 -25.52
CA THR A 217 -27.66 -3.68 -24.23
C THR A 217 -26.15 -3.56 -24.02
N ALA A 218 -25.76 -3.06 -22.85
CA ALA A 218 -24.37 -3.02 -22.38
C ALA A 218 -23.94 -4.40 -21.88
N LYS A 219 -23.19 -5.14 -22.70
CA LYS A 219 -22.75 -6.51 -22.37
C LYS A 219 -21.25 -6.53 -22.14
N PHE A 220 -20.80 -7.00 -20.97
CA PHE A 220 -19.41 -7.38 -20.66
C PHE A 220 -18.34 -6.30 -20.87
N SER A 221 -18.71 -5.11 -21.36
CA SER A 221 -17.78 -3.99 -21.53
C SER A 221 -17.70 -3.18 -20.25
N CYS A 222 -16.50 -2.75 -19.89
CA CYS A 222 -16.27 -1.76 -18.84
C CYS A 222 -16.08 -0.36 -19.50
N PRO A 223 -16.57 0.72 -18.91
CA PRO A 223 -16.24 2.06 -19.39
C PRO A 223 -14.73 2.32 -19.28
N ALA A 224 -14.18 3.09 -20.21
CA ALA A 224 -12.84 3.65 -20.10
C ALA A 224 -12.95 5.18 -20.04
N ILE A 225 -12.26 5.80 -19.10
CA ILE A 225 -12.39 7.23 -18.82
C ILE A 225 -11.06 7.90 -19.13
N ASP A 226 -11.08 8.91 -20.01
CA ASP A 226 -9.90 9.69 -20.36
C ASP A 226 -9.67 10.83 -19.36
N LYS A 227 -8.47 11.35 -19.33
CA LYS A 227 -8.06 12.48 -18.48
C LYS A 227 -8.86 13.76 -18.72
N ASP A 228 -9.44 13.93 -19.92
CA ASP A 228 -10.35 15.03 -20.24
C ASP A 228 -11.79 14.77 -19.77
N GLY A 229 -12.05 13.65 -19.10
CA GLY A 229 -13.35 13.21 -18.65
C GLY A 229 -14.20 12.51 -19.73
N THR A 230 -13.69 12.32 -20.94
CA THR A 230 -14.44 11.58 -21.98
C THR A 230 -14.60 10.11 -21.57
N VAL A 231 -15.82 9.63 -21.59
CA VAL A 231 -16.15 8.23 -21.28
C VAL A 231 -16.31 7.46 -22.59
N TYR A 232 -15.48 6.45 -22.79
CA TYR A 232 -15.59 5.52 -23.90
C TYR A 232 -16.29 4.25 -23.46
N PHE A 233 -17.31 3.85 -24.19
CA PHE A 233 -18.07 2.64 -23.86
C PHE A 233 -18.53 1.90 -25.12
N SER A 234 -18.49 0.58 -25.09
CA SER A 234 -18.96 -0.22 -26.19
C SER A 234 -20.30 -0.88 -25.90
N ALA A 235 -21.19 -0.81 -26.84
CA ALA A 235 -22.47 -1.53 -26.81
C ALA A 235 -22.82 -2.06 -28.18
N ASN A 236 -23.20 -3.35 -28.27
CA ASN A 236 -23.45 -4.07 -29.51
C ASN A 236 -22.29 -3.90 -30.51
N ARG A 237 -22.49 -3.19 -31.61
CA ARG A 237 -21.50 -2.98 -32.69
C ARG A 237 -20.76 -1.65 -32.58
N LYS A 238 -21.13 -0.79 -31.65
CA LYS A 238 -20.64 0.58 -31.57
C LYS A 238 -19.71 0.82 -30.44
N LEU A 239 -18.68 1.63 -30.70
CA LEU A 239 -17.94 2.37 -29.68
C LEU A 239 -18.50 3.79 -29.62
N PHE A 240 -18.81 4.23 -28.41
CA PHE A 240 -19.27 5.58 -28.11
C PHE A 240 -18.19 6.35 -27.40
N ALA A 241 -18.04 7.63 -27.70
CA ALA A 241 -17.38 8.62 -26.85
C ALA A 241 -18.47 9.57 -26.31
N ILE A 242 -18.52 9.72 -25.00
CA ILE A 242 -19.62 10.37 -24.29
C ILE A 242 -19.01 11.44 -23.38
N HIS A 243 -19.65 12.60 -23.29
CA HIS A 243 -19.31 13.63 -22.31
C HIS A 243 -19.52 13.10 -20.89
N ALA A 244 -18.64 13.50 -19.96
CA ALA A 244 -18.80 13.16 -18.55
C ALA A 244 -20.12 13.68 -17.96
N ALA A 245 -20.59 12.99 -16.89
CA ALA A 245 -21.70 13.46 -16.08
C ALA A 245 -21.41 14.87 -15.47
N PRO A 246 -22.49 15.68 -15.23
CA PRO A 246 -23.91 15.34 -15.34
C PRO A 246 -24.51 15.44 -16.76
N GLY A 247 -23.86 16.07 -17.70
CA GLY A 247 -24.39 16.32 -19.03
C GLY A 247 -24.08 15.24 -20.07
N MET A 248 -24.27 13.97 -19.75
CA MET A 248 -23.94 12.83 -20.61
C MET A 248 -24.59 12.93 -21.98
N THR A 249 -23.83 13.40 -22.96
CA THR A 249 -24.23 13.50 -24.39
C THR A 249 -23.18 12.84 -25.25
N GLU A 250 -23.60 12.37 -26.43
CA GLU A 250 -22.69 11.78 -27.39
C GLU A 250 -21.69 12.81 -27.94
N LYS A 251 -20.39 12.51 -27.90
CA LYS A 251 -19.39 13.23 -28.70
C LYS A 251 -19.34 12.67 -30.11
N TRP A 252 -19.21 11.35 -30.21
CA TRP A 252 -19.23 10.60 -31.46
C TRP A 252 -19.49 9.11 -31.19
N ASN A 253 -19.89 8.37 -32.22
CA ASN A 253 -19.93 6.91 -32.21
C ASN A 253 -19.39 6.32 -33.52
N VAL A 254 -18.87 5.10 -33.47
CA VAL A 254 -18.36 4.38 -34.65
C VAL A 254 -18.84 2.94 -34.64
N ASP A 255 -19.33 2.45 -35.78
CA ASP A 255 -19.63 1.04 -36.00
C ASP A 255 -18.32 0.25 -36.22
N CYS A 256 -18.09 -0.76 -35.39
CA CYS A 256 -16.90 -1.59 -35.38
C CYS A 256 -17.07 -2.93 -36.12
N GLU A 257 -18.06 -3.03 -36.99
CA GLU A 257 -18.30 -4.18 -37.89
C GLU A 257 -18.34 -5.54 -37.16
N GLY A 258 -19.08 -5.61 -36.08
CA GLY A 258 -19.21 -6.82 -35.23
C GLY A 258 -19.55 -6.45 -33.82
N VAL A 259 -20.05 -7.41 -33.05
CA VAL A 259 -20.38 -7.15 -31.64
C VAL A 259 -19.08 -6.85 -30.86
N THR A 260 -19.11 -5.76 -30.12
CA THR A 260 -18.03 -5.33 -29.24
C THR A 260 -18.42 -5.65 -27.81
N GLN A 261 -17.61 -6.48 -27.16
CA GLN A 261 -17.79 -6.90 -25.75
C GLN A 261 -16.53 -6.62 -24.92
N SER A 262 -15.50 -6.06 -25.57
CA SER A 262 -14.25 -5.69 -24.92
C SER A 262 -14.31 -4.28 -24.33
N THR A 263 -13.56 -4.05 -23.27
CA THR A 263 -13.32 -2.73 -22.73
C THR A 263 -12.44 -1.93 -23.70
N PRO A 264 -12.80 -0.68 -24.04
CA PRO A 264 -11.93 0.20 -24.81
C PRO A 264 -10.63 0.49 -24.07
N VAL A 265 -9.52 0.61 -24.80
CA VAL A 265 -8.22 0.99 -24.24
C VAL A 265 -7.81 2.36 -24.77
N ILE A 266 -7.47 3.27 -23.87
CA ILE A 266 -7.14 4.66 -24.20
C ILE A 266 -5.63 4.81 -24.34
N GLY A 267 -5.19 5.24 -25.52
CA GLY A 267 -3.80 5.67 -25.76
C GLY A 267 -3.67 7.21 -25.76
N ASN A 268 -2.53 7.69 -26.20
CA ASN A 268 -2.26 9.14 -26.22
C ASN A 268 -3.18 9.89 -27.18
N ASP A 269 -3.35 9.37 -28.39
CA ASP A 269 -4.05 10.02 -29.50
C ASP A 269 -5.13 9.14 -30.16
N ALA A 270 -5.33 7.93 -29.62
CA ALA A 270 -6.28 6.95 -30.14
C ALA A 270 -6.96 6.17 -29.04
N VAL A 271 -8.16 5.69 -29.32
CA VAL A 271 -8.85 4.65 -28.55
C VAL A 271 -8.82 3.36 -29.36
N TYR A 272 -8.51 2.27 -28.69
CA TYR A 272 -8.40 0.94 -29.27
C TYR A 272 -9.58 0.07 -28.86
N MET A 273 -10.13 -0.68 -29.79
CA MET A 273 -11.30 -1.53 -29.59
C MET A 273 -11.23 -2.80 -30.40
N CYS A 274 -11.51 -3.94 -29.79
CA CYS A 274 -11.68 -5.23 -30.46
C CYS A 274 -13.15 -5.49 -30.80
N SER A 275 -13.40 -6.14 -31.93
CA SER A 275 -14.72 -6.69 -32.25
C SER A 275 -14.64 -8.21 -32.46
N ASN A 276 -15.76 -8.90 -32.24
CA ASN A 276 -15.85 -10.35 -32.47
C ASN A 276 -15.79 -10.75 -33.94
N SER A 277 -15.72 -9.80 -34.85
CA SER A 277 -15.39 -10.05 -36.26
C SER A 277 -13.89 -10.28 -36.50
N GLY A 278 -13.07 -10.27 -35.44
CA GLY A 278 -11.61 -10.47 -35.53
C GLY A 278 -10.86 -9.21 -35.95
N LYS A 279 -11.38 -8.04 -35.63
CA LYS A 279 -10.78 -6.75 -35.96
C LYS A 279 -10.40 -5.97 -34.72
N LEU A 280 -9.22 -5.36 -34.74
CA LEU A 280 -8.76 -4.35 -33.80
C LEU A 280 -8.76 -3.00 -34.51
N TYR A 281 -9.44 -2.03 -33.93
CA TYR A 281 -9.55 -0.66 -34.41
C TYR A 281 -8.68 0.27 -33.59
N ALA A 282 -8.03 1.23 -34.25
CA ALA A 282 -7.51 2.44 -33.63
C ALA A 282 -8.31 3.63 -34.15
N LEU A 283 -9.00 4.31 -33.26
CA LEU A 283 -9.89 5.43 -33.59
C LEU A 283 -9.34 6.72 -32.97
N ALA A 284 -9.39 7.81 -33.70
CA ALA A 284 -8.99 9.11 -33.18
C ALA A 284 -9.91 9.54 -32.02
N LYS A 285 -9.34 10.06 -30.94
CA LYS A 285 -10.08 10.49 -29.74
C LYS A 285 -11.00 11.69 -30.03
N THR A 286 -10.65 12.51 -31.02
CA THR A 286 -11.35 13.76 -31.33
C THR A 286 -12.71 13.55 -31.97
N ASP A 287 -12.81 12.62 -32.92
CA ASP A 287 -13.97 12.47 -33.80
C ASP A 287 -14.33 11.01 -34.15
N GLY A 288 -13.59 10.05 -33.59
CA GLY A 288 -13.77 8.63 -33.89
C GLY A 288 -13.27 8.19 -35.28
N ALA A 289 -12.56 9.04 -36.02
CA ALA A 289 -12.03 8.67 -37.33
C ALA A 289 -11.10 7.45 -37.22
N LYS A 290 -11.28 6.48 -38.13
CA LYS A 290 -10.43 5.27 -38.16
C LYS A 290 -9.02 5.65 -38.60
N LYS A 291 -8.05 5.53 -37.70
CA LYS A 291 -6.64 5.68 -37.99
C LYS A 291 -6.08 4.45 -38.72
N TRP A 292 -6.43 3.27 -38.22
CA TRP A 292 -6.12 1.99 -38.86
C TRP A 292 -7.03 0.88 -38.31
N THR A 293 -7.03 -0.25 -39.01
CA THR A 293 -7.68 -1.49 -38.59
C THR A 293 -6.72 -2.65 -38.84
N LEU A 294 -6.62 -3.55 -37.89
CA LEU A 294 -5.86 -4.79 -38.00
C LEU A 294 -6.82 -5.97 -37.95
N GLU A 295 -6.73 -6.88 -38.91
CA GLU A 295 -7.44 -8.16 -38.90
C GLU A 295 -6.55 -9.25 -38.30
N TYR A 296 -6.98 -9.90 -37.23
CA TYR A 296 -6.19 -10.90 -36.52
C TYR A 296 -6.84 -12.29 -36.45
N GLY A 297 -7.98 -12.50 -37.15
CA GLY A 297 -8.68 -13.80 -37.23
C GLY A 297 -10.06 -13.82 -36.57
N LYS A 298 -10.71 -14.96 -36.56
CA LYS A 298 -12.17 -15.08 -36.40
C LYS A 298 -12.72 -15.04 -34.98
N THR A 299 -11.98 -14.83 -33.91
CA THR A 299 -12.61 -14.68 -32.57
C THR A 299 -11.69 -13.93 -31.60
N CYS A 300 -12.12 -12.75 -31.18
CA CYS A 300 -11.83 -12.20 -29.88
C CYS A 300 -12.93 -12.64 -28.93
N THR A 301 -12.67 -13.63 -28.12
CA THR A 301 -13.53 -14.00 -27.00
C THR A 301 -12.86 -13.57 -25.70
#